data_78feada6add72f7d99ca4810e6dabd0b
#
_entry.id   78feada6add72f7d99ca4810e6dabd0b
#
_cell.length_a   1.000
_cell.length_b   1.000
_cell.length_c   1.000
_cell.angle_alpha   90.00
_cell.angle_beta   90.00
_cell.angle_gamma   90.00
#
_symmetry.space_group_name_H-M   'P 1'
#
loop_
_entity.id
_entity.type
_entity.pdbx_description
1 polymer ?
#
loop_
_entity_poly.entity_id
_entity_poly.type
_entity_poly.pdbx_seq_one_letter_code
_entity_poly.pdbx_strand_id
1 'polypeptide(L)'
;MTVVIGHRGASADFPENTLDAFAGAAAQGADWVELDVRATSDGVLVVHHDAVLPDGRPISDLAHHEVPISVPRLEAAFGVMAGMGVNVEIKNSPAEPGWDPTGELASATVELITEVAAGLEILVSCFDLATLDHVRAVAPHLATGYLVLSAEEPVDAVAAAVASGCVAVNPWDPCVSSESIARAHDAGLAVNVWTVDDPDRIRQLAEWGADAVITNRPAVALSALGRG
;
A
#
# COMPACT_ATOMS: atom_id res chain seq x y z
N MET A 1 17.79 -8.85 -0.99
CA MET A 1 16.85 -9.89 -0.45
C MET A 1 15.46 -9.34 -0.64
N THR A 2 14.54 -10.07 -1.29
CA THR A 2 13.17 -9.60 -1.58
C THR A 2 12.37 -9.48 -0.28
N VAL A 3 11.77 -8.31 -0.07
CA VAL A 3 10.93 -7.98 1.08
C VAL A 3 9.55 -8.63 0.92
N VAL A 4 8.97 -9.15 2.00
CA VAL A 4 7.61 -9.70 2.02
C VAL A 4 6.69 -8.70 2.70
N ILE A 5 5.70 -8.19 1.95
CA ILE A 5 4.69 -7.23 2.41
C ILE A 5 3.33 -7.95 2.49
N GLY A 6 2.71 -7.98 3.66
CA GLY A 6 1.36 -8.52 3.84
C GLY A 6 0.31 -7.58 3.26
N HIS A 7 -0.33 -7.98 2.14
CA HIS A 7 -1.38 -7.22 1.45
C HIS A 7 -2.64 -7.14 2.31
N ARG A 8 -2.95 -5.95 2.83
CA ARG A 8 -4.03 -5.73 3.81
C ARG A 8 -3.88 -6.60 5.06
N GLY A 9 -2.61 -6.87 5.44
CA GLY A 9 -2.25 -7.85 6.45
C GLY A 9 -2.08 -9.28 5.91
N ALA A 10 -2.25 -10.29 6.75
CA ALA A 10 -2.30 -11.70 6.35
C ALA A 10 -3.72 -12.07 5.87
N SER A 11 -4.17 -11.44 4.78
CA SER A 11 -5.58 -11.42 4.36
C SER A 11 -6.11 -12.75 3.82
N ALA A 12 -5.23 -13.74 3.55
CA ALA A 12 -5.68 -15.10 3.26
C ALA A 12 -6.18 -15.85 4.51
N ASP A 13 -5.74 -15.45 5.70
CA ASP A 13 -6.04 -16.12 6.97
C ASP A 13 -6.97 -15.31 7.88
N PHE A 14 -7.01 -13.99 7.69
CA PHE A 14 -7.80 -13.03 8.47
C PHE A 14 -8.61 -12.11 7.56
N PRO A 15 -9.72 -11.53 8.02
CA PRO A 15 -10.40 -10.46 7.26
C PRO A 15 -9.43 -9.32 6.95
N GLU A 16 -9.37 -8.92 5.68
CA GLU A 16 -8.44 -7.88 5.20
C GLU A 16 -8.63 -6.54 5.92
N ASN A 17 -7.56 -5.76 6.01
CA ASN A 17 -7.60 -4.41 6.59
C ASN A 17 -8.12 -4.36 8.05
N THR A 18 -7.90 -5.44 8.82
CA THR A 18 -8.25 -5.51 10.26
C THR A 18 -6.99 -5.56 11.13
N LEU A 19 -7.14 -5.17 12.40
CA LEU A 19 -6.05 -5.27 13.37
C LEU A 19 -5.53 -6.71 13.51
N ASP A 20 -6.43 -7.70 13.43
CA ASP A 20 -6.08 -9.13 13.48
C ASP A 20 -5.26 -9.54 12.25
N ALA A 21 -5.60 -9.03 11.05
CA ALA A 21 -4.83 -9.32 9.84
C ALA A 21 -3.40 -8.73 9.91
N PHE A 22 -3.24 -7.54 10.47
CA PHE A 22 -1.93 -6.91 10.66
C PHE A 22 -1.11 -7.64 11.71
N ALA A 23 -1.70 -7.96 12.86
CA ALA A 23 -1.05 -8.79 13.88
C ALA A 23 -0.70 -10.19 13.35
N GLY A 24 -1.57 -10.76 12.50
CA GLY A 24 -1.32 -12.02 11.80
C GLY A 24 -0.12 -11.96 10.86
N ALA A 25 0.03 -10.88 10.09
CA ALA A 25 1.18 -10.68 9.22
C ALA A 25 2.49 -10.59 10.03
N ALA A 26 2.49 -9.85 11.15
CA ALA A 26 3.62 -9.79 12.07
C ALA A 26 3.97 -11.17 12.65
N ALA A 27 2.97 -11.93 13.11
CA ALA A 27 3.15 -13.26 13.66
C ALA A 27 3.67 -14.27 12.62
N GLN A 28 3.34 -14.08 11.35
CA GLN A 28 3.85 -14.86 10.22
C GLN A 28 5.26 -14.43 9.78
N GLY A 29 5.81 -13.35 10.33
CA GLY A 29 7.16 -12.87 10.04
C GLY A 29 7.28 -11.97 8.81
N ALA A 30 6.18 -11.36 8.33
CA ALA A 30 6.22 -10.37 7.26
C ALA A 30 7.18 -9.23 7.64
N ASP A 31 7.95 -8.74 6.66
CA ASP A 31 8.86 -7.61 6.87
C ASP A 31 8.07 -6.30 6.96
N TRP A 32 7.05 -6.20 6.12
CA TRP A 32 6.17 -5.04 5.99
C TRP A 32 4.72 -5.48 5.92
N VAL A 33 3.83 -4.52 6.13
CA VAL A 33 2.39 -4.68 5.87
C VAL A 33 1.90 -3.53 5.00
N GLU A 34 0.95 -3.83 4.16
CA GLU A 34 0.25 -2.84 3.34
C GLU A 34 -1.18 -2.68 3.86
N LEU A 35 -1.73 -1.47 3.75
CA LEU A 35 -3.09 -1.10 4.15
C LEU A 35 -3.66 0.03 3.29
N ASP A 36 -5.00 0.10 3.22
CA ASP A 36 -5.75 1.07 2.42
C ASP A 36 -6.39 2.16 3.30
N VAL A 37 -6.09 3.43 3.04
CA VAL A 37 -6.60 4.57 3.81
C VAL A 37 -7.71 5.30 3.08
N ARG A 38 -8.81 5.57 3.79
CA ARG A 38 -9.93 6.43 3.37
C ARG A 38 -10.30 7.39 4.49
N ALA A 39 -11.01 8.46 4.15
CA ALA A 39 -11.56 9.41 5.13
C ALA A 39 -13.09 9.28 5.23
N THR A 40 -13.61 9.39 6.45
CA THR A 40 -15.03 9.58 6.73
C THR A 40 -15.45 11.02 6.52
N SER A 41 -16.77 11.31 6.52
CA SER A 41 -17.30 12.67 6.33
C SER A 41 -16.87 13.68 7.40
N ASP A 42 -16.51 13.20 8.60
CA ASP A 42 -15.98 13.99 9.70
C ASP A 42 -14.45 13.98 9.78
N GLY A 43 -13.77 13.52 8.70
CA GLY A 43 -12.31 13.59 8.53
C GLY A 43 -11.52 12.51 9.31
N VAL A 44 -12.18 11.52 9.88
CA VAL A 44 -11.47 10.41 10.55
C VAL A 44 -10.90 9.46 9.51
N LEU A 45 -9.60 9.18 9.59
CA LEU A 45 -8.93 8.21 8.72
C LEU A 45 -9.23 6.78 9.18
N VAL A 46 -9.75 5.98 8.27
CA VAL A 46 -10.12 4.57 8.47
C VAL A 46 -9.41 3.68 7.47
N VAL A 47 -9.28 2.39 7.81
CA VAL A 47 -8.57 1.41 6.97
C VAL A 47 -9.58 0.49 6.30
N HIS A 48 -9.78 0.67 4.97
CA HIS A 48 -10.72 -0.11 4.18
C HIS A 48 -10.44 0.04 2.68
N HIS A 49 -10.50 -1.06 1.92
CA HIS A 49 -10.19 -1.03 0.49
C HIS A 49 -11.26 -0.34 -0.33
N ASP A 50 -12.52 -0.80 -0.24
CA ASP A 50 -13.60 -0.32 -1.07
C ASP A 50 -14.10 1.06 -0.61
N ALA A 51 -14.49 1.92 -1.55
CA ALA A 51 -15.07 3.22 -1.22
C ALA A 51 -16.47 3.09 -0.59
N VAL A 52 -17.11 1.93 -0.81
CA VAL A 52 -18.49 1.65 -0.40
C VAL A 52 -18.50 0.42 0.51
N LEU A 53 -19.16 0.52 1.65
CA LEU A 53 -19.35 -0.60 2.57
C LEU A 53 -20.24 -1.69 1.94
N PRO A 54 -20.23 -2.95 2.46
CA PRO A 54 -21.07 -4.03 1.95
C PRO A 54 -22.59 -3.73 2.00
N ASP A 55 -23.02 -2.79 2.82
CA ASP A 55 -24.41 -2.33 2.91
C ASP A 55 -24.79 -1.24 1.89
N GLY A 56 -23.85 -0.85 1.02
CA GLY A 56 -24.04 0.10 -0.06
C GLY A 56 -23.78 1.56 0.31
N ARG A 57 -23.35 1.87 1.54
CA ARG A 57 -23.06 3.25 1.97
C ARG A 57 -21.62 3.64 1.67
N PRO A 58 -21.36 4.78 0.98
CA PRO A 58 -20.01 5.29 0.82
C PRO A 58 -19.41 5.70 2.18
N ILE A 59 -18.15 5.35 2.42
CA ILE A 59 -17.42 5.72 3.66
C ILE A 59 -17.33 7.24 3.81
N SER A 60 -17.13 7.95 2.69
CA SER A 60 -17.05 9.41 2.66
C SER A 60 -18.32 10.14 3.09
N ASP A 61 -19.47 9.47 3.06
CA ASP A 61 -20.77 10.04 3.47
C ASP A 61 -21.08 9.80 4.95
N LEU A 62 -20.31 8.92 5.62
CA LEU A 62 -20.55 8.49 7.00
C LEU A 62 -19.65 9.26 7.97
N ALA A 63 -20.20 9.70 9.09
CA ALA A 63 -19.37 10.05 10.23
C ALA A 63 -18.77 8.77 10.85
N HIS A 64 -17.58 8.87 11.46
CA HIS A 64 -16.86 7.71 11.98
C HIS A 64 -17.70 6.80 12.90
N HIS A 65 -18.59 7.38 13.72
CA HIS A 65 -19.45 6.58 14.62
C HIS A 65 -20.52 5.75 13.90
N GLU A 66 -20.73 5.96 12.58
CA GLU A 66 -21.65 5.20 11.72
C GLU A 66 -20.91 4.08 10.96
N VAL A 67 -19.58 4.13 10.93
CA VAL A 67 -18.74 3.11 10.29
C VAL A 67 -18.69 1.85 11.19
N PRO A 68 -18.79 0.64 10.62
CA PRO A 68 -18.70 -0.60 11.40
C PRO A 68 -17.43 -0.68 12.23
N ILE A 69 -17.53 -1.19 13.46
CA ILE A 69 -16.38 -1.34 14.38
C ILE A 69 -15.28 -2.27 13.84
N SER A 70 -15.61 -3.10 12.86
CA SER A 70 -14.64 -3.96 12.16
C SER A 70 -13.72 -3.19 11.21
N VAL A 71 -14.05 -1.96 10.87
CA VAL A 71 -13.21 -1.06 10.06
C VAL A 71 -12.38 -0.22 11.04
N PRO A 72 -11.08 -0.50 11.20
CA PRO A 72 -10.28 0.18 12.19
C PRO A 72 -9.92 1.61 11.75
N ARG A 73 -9.63 2.47 12.73
CA ARG A 73 -8.97 3.75 12.48
C ARG A 73 -7.51 3.50 12.10
N LEU A 74 -6.96 4.34 11.24
CA LEU A 74 -5.55 4.29 10.85
C LEU A 74 -4.61 4.37 12.06
N GLU A 75 -4.91 5.24 13.02
CA GLU A 75 -4.15 5.36 14.27
C GLU A 75 -4.06 4.02 15.04
N ALA A 76 -5.19 3.28 15.13
CA ALA A 76 -5.23 1.99 15.80
C ALA A 76 -4.42 0.93 15.04
N ALA A 77 -4.40 0.99 13.70
CA ALA A 77 -3.62 0.10 12.87
C ALA A 77 -2.12 0.24 13.13
N PHE A 78 -1.59 1.46 13.20
CA PHE A 78 -0.17 1.68 13.54
C PHE A 78 0.22 1.09 14.91
N GLY A 79 -0.71 1.07 15.86
CA GLY A 79 -0.47 0.50 17.19
C GLY A 79 -0.13 -0.98 17.22
N VAL A 80 -0.54 -1.76 16.19
CA VAL A 80 -0.28 -3.22 16.10
C VAL A 80 0.84 -3.58 15.14
N MET A 81 1.45 -2.61 14.45
CA MET A 81 2.49 -2.83 13.43
C MET A 81 3.91 -2.57 13.91
N ALA A 82 4.12 -2.50 15.22
CA ALA A 82 5.44 -2.21 15.79
C ALA A 82 6.50 -3.21 15.30
N GLY A 83 7.60 -2.67 14.76
CA GLY A 83 8.73 -3.48 14.26
C GLY A 83 8.61 -3.93 12.80
N MET A 84 7.52 -3.57 12.09
CA MET A 84 7.37 -3.76 10.65
C MET A 84 7.47 -2.43 9.91
N GLY A 85 7.85 -2.47 8.63
CA GLY A 85 7.57 -1.36 7.72
C GLY A 85 6.09 -1.34 7.32
N VAL A 86 5.59 -0.17 6.91
CA VAL A 86 4.19 -0.02 6.49
C VAL A 86 4.10 0.68 5.14
N ASN A 87 3.43 0.03 4.19
CA ASN A 87 2.98 0.64 2.95
C ASN A 87 1.55 1.16 3.14
N VAL A 88 1.38 2.47 3.13
CA VAL A 88 0.10 3.17 3.30
C VAL A 88 -0.42 3.55 1.93
N GLU A 89 -1.41 2.80 1.39
CA GLU A 89 -2.08 3.19 0.16
C GLU A 89 -3.15 4.24 0.45
N ILE A 90 -3.02 5.42 -0.14
CA ILE A 90 -4.06 6.45 -0.13
C ILE A 90 -5.06 6.14 -1.25
N LYS A 91 -6.30 5.78 -0.87
CA LYS A 91 -7.38 5.46 -1.81
C LYS A 91 -8.02 6.76 -2.32
N ASN A 92 -7.39 7.39 -3.32
CA ASN A 92 -7.88 8.60 -3.96
C ASN A 92 -8.00 8.37 -5.48
N SER A 93 -9.21 8.19 -5.97
CA SER A 93 -9.51 7.94 -7.38
C SER A 93 -10.70 8.76 -7.86
N PRO A 94 -10.59 9.46 -9.00
CA PRO A 94 -11.71 10.23 -9.59
C PRO A 94 -12.93 9.38 -9.91
N ALA A 95 -12.77 8.06 -10.01
CA ALA A 95 -13.85 7.12 -10.33
C ALA A 95 -14.63 6.64 -9.10
N GLU A 96 -14.19 7.01 -7.87
CA GLU A 96 -14.76 6.49 -6.64
C GLU A 96 -15.42 7.58 -5.78
N PRO A 97 -16.45 7.25 -4.97
CA PRO A 97 -16.91 8.12 -3.90
C PRO A 97 -15.77 8.50 -2.95
N GLY A 98 -15.78 9.76 -2.50
CA GLY A 98 -14.73 10.26 -1.61
C GLY A 98 -13.46 10.72 -2.32
N TRP A 99 -13.47 10.83 -3.67
CA TRP A 99 -12.36 11.45 -4.37
C TRP A 99 -12.10 12.88 -3.88
N ASP A 100 -10.86 13.12 -3.50
CA ASP A 100 -10.36 14.40 -3.01
C ASP A 100 -9.35 15.03 -4.00
N PRO A 101 -9.77 16.01 -4.82
CA PRO A 101 -8.86 16.75 -5.69
C PRO A 101 -8.05 17.84 -4.96
N THR A 102 -8.32 18.08 -3.68
CA THR A 102 -7.73 19.20 -2.90
C THR A 102 -6.46 18.81 -2.17
N GLY A 103 -6.25 17.49 -1.94
CA GLY A 103 -5.13 16.94 -1.17
C GLY A 103 -5.37 16.92 0.35
N GLU A 104 -6.60 17.15 0.80
CA GLU A 104 -6.94 17.10 2.24
C GLU A 104 -6.73 15.69 2.82
N LEU A 105 -7.14 14.64 2.07
CA LEU A 105 -6.92 13.25 2.46
C LEU A 105 -5.42 12.94 2.62
N ALA A 106 -4.62 13.39 1.65
CA ALA A 106 -3.17 13.19 1.69
C ALA A 106 -2.52 13.94 2.85
N SER A 107 -2.93 15.21 3.08
CA SER A 107 -2.44 16.04 4.19
C SER A 107 -2.78 15.42 5.54
N ALA A 108 -4.04 14.99 5.75
CA ALA A 108 -4.47 14.34 6.99
C ALA A 108 -3.72 13.01 7.24
N THR A 109 -3.50 12.22 6.17
CA THR A 109 -2.74 10.97 6.26
C THR A 109 -1.28 11.24 6.69
N VAL A 110 -0.62 12.21 6.08
CA VAL A 110 0.76 12.62 6.42
C VAL A 110 0.86 13.15 7.84
N GLU A 111 -0.10 13.98 8.25
CA GLU A 111 -0.14 14.53 9.61
C GLU A 111 -0.23 13.41 10.65
N LEU A 112 -1.17 12.46 10.46
CA LEU A 112 -1.31 11.31 11.36
C LEU A 112 -0.05 10.42 11.37
N ILE A 113 0.54 10.12 10.20
CA ILE A 113 1.79 9.36 10.13
C ILE A 113 2.88 10.04 10.95
N THR A 114 3.03 11.36 10.82
CA THR A 114 4.04 12.13 11.53
C THR A 114 3.82 12.11 13.04
N GLU A 115 2.55 12.13 13.47
CA GLU A 115 2.18 12.16 14.89
C GLU A 115 2.37 10.80 15.57
N VAL A 116 1.93 9.70 14.93
CA VAL A 116 1.78 8.40 15.63
C VAL A 116 2.70 7.29 15.12
N ALA A 117 3.29 7.42 13.93
CA ALA A 117 4.10 6.37 13.32
C ALA A 117 5.62 6.57 13.50
N ALA A 118 6.01 7.36 14.51
CA ALA A 118 7.43 7.63 14.78
C ALA A 118 8.22 6.33 15.01
N GLY A 119 9.27 6.13 14.21
CA GLY A 119 10.12 4.94 14.26
C GLY A 119 9.70 3.77 13.38
N LEU A 120 8.60 3.89 12.63
CA LEU A 120 8.24 2.96 11.56
C LEU A 120 8.86 3.43 10.23
N GLU A 121 9.25 2.47 9.39
CA GLU A 121 9.55 2.74 7.98
C GLU A 121 8.24 2.85 7.22
N ILE A 122 8.02 3.97 6.53
CA ILE A 122 6.77 4.25 5.81
C ILE A 122 7.03 4.45 4.33
N LEU A 123 6.25 3.76 3.50
CA LEU A 123 6.05 4.05 2.09
C LEU A 123 4.60 4.50 1.89
N VAL A 124 4.37 5.65 1.29
CA VAL A 124 3.02 6.07 0.89
C VAL A 124 2.82 5.72 -0.58
N SER A 125 1.79 4.95 -0.90
CA SER A 125 1.47 4.58 -2.29
C SER A 125 0.11 5.09 -2.73
N CYS A 126 -0.05 5.33 -4.03
CA CYS A 126 -1.30 5.75 -4.66
C CYS A 126 -1.26 5.46 -6.16
N PHE A 127 -2.44 5.26 -6.77
CA PHE A 127 -2.61 5.24 -8.24
C PHE A 127 -2.63 6.64 -8.85
N ASP A 128 -2.94 7.67 -8.05
CA ASP A 128 -2.99 9.06 -8.50
C ASP A 128 -1.67 9.78 -8.20
N LEU A 129 -0.95 10.16 -9.26
CA LEU A 129 0.32 10.89 -9.13
C LEU A 129 0.14 12.27 -8.48
N ALA A 130 -0.99 12.95 -8.68
CA ALA A 130 -1.23 14.25 -8.05
C ALA A 130 -1.30 14.14 -6.53
N THR A 131 -1.88 13.04 -6.01
CA THR A 131 -1.85 12.70 -4.58
C THR A 131 -0.42 12.49 -4.08
N LEU A 132 0.42 11.76 -4.81
CA LEU A 132 1.82 11.53 -4.43
C LEU A 132 2.66 12.81 -4.49
N ASP A 133 2.43 13.67 -5.50
CA ASP A 133 3.06 14.99 -5.59
C ASP A 133 2.67 15.88 -4.40
N HIS A 134 1.40 15.81 -3.96
CA HIS A 134 0.94 16.52 -2.77
C HIS A 134 1.62 15.99 -1.50
N VAL A 135 1.67 14.66 -1.29
CA VAL A 135 2.39 14.05 -0.16
C VAL A 135 3.84 14.55 -0.10
N ARG A 136 4.54 14.53 -1.22
CA ARG A 136 5.94 15.00 -1.29
C ARG A 136 6.09 16.50 -1.04
N ALA A 137 5.12 17.31 -1.44
CA ALA A 137 5.14 18.75 -1.18
C ALA A 137 5.00 19.06 0.32
N VAL A 138 4.15 18.32 1.04
CA VAL A 138 3.89 18.56 2.48
C VAL A 138 4.85 17.78 3.39
N ALA A 139 5.38 16.63 2.92
CA ALA A 139 6.29 15.77 3.68
C ALA A 139 7.40 15.19 2.78
N PRO A 140 8.38 15.99 2.36
CA PRO A 140 9.43 15.57 1.42
C PRO A 140 10.36 14.45 1.96
N HIS A 141 10.25 14.12 3.23
CA HIS A 141 11.00 13.05 3.88
C HIS A 141 10.31 11.69 3.79
N LEU A 142 9.01 11.64 3.45
CA LEU A 142 8.29 10.39 3.27
C LEU A 142 8.58 9.80 1.89
N ALA A 143 8.87 8.50 1.87
CA ALA A 143 9.01 7.74 0.64
C ALA A 143 7.67 7.56 -0.04
N THR A 144 7.62 7.70 -1.38
CA THR A 144 6.41 7.49 -2.18
C THR A 144 6.61 6.42 -3.23
N GLY A 145 5.57 5.62 -3.51
CA GLY A 145 5.52 4.55 -4.52
C GLY A 145 4.32 4.70 -5.44
N TYR A 146 4.55 4.67 -6.75
CA TYR A 146 3.49 4.77 -7.74
C TYR A 146 2.88 3.41 -8.03
N LEU A 147 1.56 3.24 -7.79
CA LEU A 147 0.80 2.04 -8.11
C LEU A 147 0.43 2.01 -9.60
N VAL A 148 0.67 0.87 -10.26
CA VAL A 148 0.45 0.69 -11.70
C VAL A 148 -0.40 -0.55 -11.93
N LEU A 149 -1.56 -0.37 -12.60
CA LEU A 149 -2.53 -1.44 -12.85
C LEU A 149 -2.36 -2.09 -14.24
N SER A 150 -1.73 -1.41 -15.19
CA SER A 150 -1.63 -1.87 -16.58
C SER A 150 -0.26 -1.60 -17.18
N ALA A 151 0.26 -2.56 -17.96
CA ALA A 151 1.45 -2.38 -18.78
C ALA A 151 1.17 -1.48 -20.01
N GLU A 152 -0.08 -1.28 -20.37
CA GLU A 152 -0.54 -0.49 -21.53
C GLU A 152 -0.97 0.94 -21.10
N GLU A 153 -0.58 1.40 -19.95
CA GLU A 153 -0.81 2.79 -19.55
C GLU A 153 -0.17 3.72 -20.59
N PRO A 154 -0.91 4.75 -21.08
CA PRO A 154 -0.39 5.65 -22.12
C PRO A 154 0.83 6.46 -21.64
N VAL A 155 1.07 6.48 -20.35
CA VAL A 155 2.24 7.10 -19.72
C VAL A 155 3.22 5.99 -19.34
N ASP A 156 4.49 6.18 -19.70
CA ASP A 156 5.57 5.36 -19.16
C ASP A 156 5.59 5.47 -17.62
N ALA A 157 5.11 4.43 -16.94
CA ALA A 157 4.96 4.44 -15.49
C ALA A 157 6.28 4.70 -14.75
N VAL A 158 7.39 4.20 -15.30
CA VAL A 158 8.73 4.46 -14.76
C VAL A 158 9.09 5.93 -14.91
N ALA A 159 8.90 6.51 -16.10
CA ALA A 159 9.18 7.94 -16.32
C ALA A 159 8.27 8.85 -15.48
N ALA A 160 7.00 8.48 -15.33
CA ALA A 160 6.04 9.21 -14.50
C ALA A 160 6.44 9.16 -13.00
N ALA A 161 6.79 8.00 -12.48
CA ALA A 161 7.25 7.85 -11.10
C ALA A 161 8.53 8.67 -10.83
N VAL A 162 9.49 8.66 -11.76
CA VAL A 162 10.71 9.47 -11.66
C VAL A 162 10.37 10.97 -11.68
N ALA A 163 9.49 11.41 -12.57
CA ALA A 163 9.10 12.82 -12.68
C ALA A 163 8.40 13.31 -11.40
N SER A 164 7.54 12.50 -10.81
CA SER A 164 6.91 12.73 -9.51
C SER A 164 7.86 12.46 -8.32
N GLY A 165 9.13 12.06 -8.59
CA GLY A 165 10.16 11.79 -7.58
C GLY A 165 9.81 10.67 -6.60
N CYS A 166 9.03 9.70 -7.03
CA CYS A 166 8.81 8.46 -6.27
C CYS A 166 10.12 7.70 -6.11
N VAL A 167 10.20 6.88 -5.07
CA VAL A 167 11.34 5.97 -4.86
C VAL A 167 11.04 4.54 -5.31
N ALA A 168 9.78 4.24 -5.60
CA ALA A 168 9.33 2.93 -6.04
C ALA A 168 8.22 3.01 -7.09
N VAL A 169 8.12 1.97 -7.90
CA VAL A 169 6.92 1.61 -8.67
C VAL A 169 6.35 0.32 -8.08
N ASN A 170 5.03 0.27 -7.96
CA ASN A 170 4.31 -0.86 -7.43
C ASN A 170 3.41 -1.43 -8.54
N PRO A 171 3.94 -2.27 -9.47
CA PRO A 171 3.18 -2.78 -10.60
C PRO A 171 2.34 -4.00 -10.22
N TRP A 172 1.18 -4.13 -10.89
CA TRP A 172 0.37 -5.35 -10.87
C TRP A 172 1.10 -6.52 -11.53
N ASP A 173 1.15 -7.68 -10.85
CA ASP A 173 1.95 -8.85 -11.24
C ASP A 173 1.85 -9.25 -12.72
N PRO A 174 0.66 -9.35 -13.35
CA PRO A 174 0.55 -9.71 -14.77
C PRO A 174 1.28 -8.77 -15.75
N CYS A 175 1.65 -7.57 -15.30
CA CYS A 175 2.38 -6.58 -16.10
C CYS A 175 3.90 -6.65 -15.91
N VAL A 176 4.41 -7.59 -15.10
CA VAL A 176 5.81 -7.61 -14.68
C VAL A 176 6.63 -8.62 -15.46
N SER A 177 7.72 -8.16 -16.06
CA SER A 177 8.77 -8.98 -16.66
C SER A 177 10.14 -8.63 -16.06
N SER A 178 11.14 -9.48 -16.31
CA SER A 178 12.53 -9.19 -15.91
C SER A 178 13.05 -7.89 -16.52
N GLU A 179 12.64 -7.57 -17.76
CA GLU A 179 13.00 -6.35 -18.46
C GLU A 179 12.35 -5.11 -17.81
N SER A 180 11.08 -5.22 -17.36
CA SER A 180 10.41 -4.09 -16.71
C SER A 180 11.04 -3.79 -15.34
N ILE A 181 11.47 -4.82 -14.60
CA ILE A 181 12.20 -4.64 -13.32
C ILE A 181 13.55 -3.97 -13.59
N ALA A 182 14.34 -4.49 -14.53
CA ALA A 182 15.65 -3.91 -14.87
C ALA A 182 15.53 -2.44 -15.28
N ARG A 183 14.52 -2.10 -16.08
CA ARG A 183 14.25 -0.71 -16.51
C ARG A 183 13.90 0.21 -15.33
N ALA A 184 13.13 -0.26 -14.36
CA ALA A 184 12.83 0.51 -13.16
C ALA A 184 14.10 0.73 -12.33
N HIS A 185 14.93 -0.29 -12.14
CA HIS A 185 16.22 -0.21 -11.45
C HIS A 185 17.20 0.74 -12.16
N ASP A 186 17.28 0.70 -13.50
CA ASP A 186 18.11 1.63 -14.28
C ASP A 186 17.67 3.11 -14.07
N ALA A 187 16.41 3.32 -13.75
CA ALA A 187 15.86 4.64 -13.41
C ALA A 187 15.98 4.98 -11.90
N GLY A 188 16.55 4.10 -11.09
CA GLY A 188 16.73 4.29 -9.63
C GLY A 188 15.50 4.02 -8.78
N LEU A 189 14.50 3.30 -9.31
CA LEU A 189 13.26 2.95 -8.61
C LEU A 189 13.31 1.53 -8.07
N ALA A 190 12.84 1.31 -6.84
CA ALA A 190 12.50 -0.02 -6.36
C ALA A 190 11.22 -0.55 -7.03
N VAL A 191 11.07 -1.88 -7.07
CA VAL A 191 9.91 -2.57 -7.69
C VAL A 191 9.22 -3.46 -6.66
N ASN A 192 8.00 -3.08 -6.26
CA ASN A 192 7.16 -3.80 -5.31
C ASN A 192 5.96 -4.41 -6.02
N VAL A 193 5.99 -5.70 -6.28
CA VAL A 193 4.99 -6.38 -7.15
C VAL A 193 3.78 -6.84 -6.33
N TRP A 194 2.56 -6.51 -6.78
CA TRP A 194 1.28 -6.87 -6.15
C TRP A 194 0.31 -7.53 -7.14
N THR A 195 -0.65 -8.38 -6.74
CA THR A 195 -0.67 -9.18 -5.52
C THR A 195 -0.23 -10.58 -5.92
N VAL A 196 0.77 -11.13 -5.24
CA VAL A 196 1.44 -12.36 -5.65
C VAL A 196 1.30 -13.41 -4.56
N ASP A 197 0.47 -14.45 -4.79
CA ASP A 197 0.23 -15.52 -3.82
C ASP A 197 0.81 -16.88 -4.26
N ASP A 198 1.23 -17.00 -5.53
CA ASP A 198 1.82 -18.22 -6.07
C ASP A 198 3.30 -18.32 -5.69
N PRO A 199 3.73 -19.39 -4.98
CA PRO A 199 5.10 -19.53 -4.51
C PRO A 199 6.15 -19.66 -5.64
N ASP A 200 5.77 -20.20 -6.82
CA ASP A 200 6.67 -20.30 -7.96
C ASP A 200 6.86 -18.91 -8.58
N ARG A 201 5.79 -18.12 -8.67
CA ARG A 201 5.86 -16.75 -9.14
C ARG A 201 6.66 -15.85 -8.21
N ILE A 202 6.51 -16.02 -6.89
CA ILE A 202 7.30 -15.30 -5.87
C ILE A 202 8.80 -15.57 -6.08
N ARG A 203 9.21 -16.84 -6.25
CA ARG A 203 10.60 -17.19 -6.54
C ARG A 203 11.09 -16.55 -7.83
N GLN A 204 10.30 -16.63 -8.89
CA GLN A 204 10.63 -16.05 -10.18
C GLN A 204 10.85 -14.54 -10.09
N LEU A 205 9.96 -13.81 -9.41
CA LEU A 205 10.10 -12.36 -9.22
C LEU A 205 11.35 -12.01 -8.41
N ALA A 206 11.65 -12.78 -7.37
CA ALA A 206 12.88 -12.62 -6.59
C ALA A 206 14.14 -12.90 -7.44
N GLU A 207 14.12 -13.91 -8.30
CA GLU A 207 15.21 -14.19 -9.27
C GLU A 207 15.38 -13.07 -10.29
N TRP A 208 14.29 -12.40 -10.68
CA TRP A 208 14.32 -11.23 -11.57
C TRP A 208 14.76 -9.95 -10.86
N GLY A 209 14.85 -9.98 -9.50
CA GLY A 209 15.35 -8.89 -8.69
C GLY A 209 14.26 -7.96 -8.14
N ALA A 210 12.99 -8.39 -8.09
CA ALA A 210 11.95 -7.60 -7.41
C ALA A 210 12.37 -7.27 -5.97
N ASP A 211 12.22 -5.99 -5.58
CA ASP A 211 12.60 -5.51 -4.24
C ASP A 211 11.62 -5.99 -3.18
N ALA A 212 10.32 -6.03 -3.52
CA ALA A 212 9.29 -6.58 -2.66
C ALA A 212 8.23 -7.37 -3.44
N VAL A 213 7.60 -8.31 -2.75
CA VAL A 213 6.33 -8.92 -3.14
C VAL A 213 5.26 -8.59 -2.11
N ILE A 214 4.11 -8.10 -2.59
CA ILE A 214 2.92 -7.80 -1.80
C ILE A 214 1.97 -8.99 -1.96
N THR A 215 1.65 -9.67 -0.86
CA THR A 215 0.99 -10.98 -0.87
C THR A 215 -0.07 -11.10 0.22
N ASN A 216 -1.16 -11.84 -0.07
CA ASN A 216 -2.16 -12.21 0.94
C ASN A 216 -1.65 -13.30 1.91
N ARG A 217 -0.50 -13.95 1.57
CA ARG A 217 0.03 -15.15 2.25
C ARG A 217 1.48 -14.97 2.71
N PRO A 218 1.76 -14.11 3.70
CA PRO A 218 3.14 -13.80 4.09
C PRO A 218 3.98 -15.04 4.44
N ALA A 219 3.44 -15.99 5.21
CA ALA A 219 4.14 -17.21 5.56
C ALA A 219 4.53 -18.07 4.33
N VAL A 220 3.64 -18.15 3.33
CA VAL A 220 3.91 -18.87 2.06
C VAL A 220 5.01 -18.16 1.29
N ALA A 221 4.98 -16.83 1.21
CA ALA A 221 6.00 -16.05 0.53
C ALA A 221 7.38 -16.19 1.19
N LEU A 222 7.44 -16.10 2.51
CA LEU A 222 8.68 -16.32 3.27
C LEU A 222 9.25 -17.73 3.02
N SER A 223 8.41 -18.75 3.06
CA SER A 223 8.83 -20.13 2.77
C SER A 223 9.33 -20.28 1.33
N ALA A 224 8.67 -19.68 0.35
CA ALA A 224 9.10 -19.68 -1.05
C ALA A 224 10.48 -19.03 -1.24
N LEU A 225 10.81 -18.03 -0.42
CA LEU A 225 12.09 -17.32 -0.42
C LEU A 225 13.14 -17.97 0.51
N GLY A 226 12.85 -19.14 1.11
CA GLY A 226 13.77 -19.84 2.01
C GLY A 226 13.97 -19.16 3.37
N ARG A 227 12.96 -18.42 3.84
CA ARG A 227 12.97 -17.61 5.07
C ARG A 227 11.95 -18.10 6.13
N GLY A 228 11.34 -19.26 5.92
CA GLY A 228 10.34 -19.86 6.81
C GLY A 228 10.95 -20.80 7.86
#